data_ffc371ac38e774abc30ee3f018401694
#
_entry.id   ffc371ac38e774abc30ee3f018401694
#
_cell.length_a   1.000
_cell.length_b   1.000
_cell.length_c   1.000
_cell.angle_alpha   90.00
_cell.angle_beta   90.00
_cell.angle_gamma   90.00
#
_symmetry.space_group_name_H-M   'P 1'
#
loop_
_entity.id
_entity.type
_entity.pdbx_description
1 polymer ?
#
loop_
_entity_poly.entity_id
_entity_poly.type
_entity_poly.pdbx_seq_one_letter_code
_entity_poly.pdbx_strand_id
1 'polypeptide(L)'
;MKNQEHKNRKKLAYKKRNTSPIKILLIPVGILLVYFIVYGGFITYNEFSKEGMEEILSQYIPIYKAAEEKYGVPWNLLAAHHRVETKFSTMDPLVSPVGAEGHMQFMPCTFVGWSHPSCEGLGEGAIPEKEKTDPSVIEEYGGYGVDGNGDGIADPFQLEDAIFSAANYLSNNGAADGEVEKAVFAYNHSDKYVKDVLYYADKYKEEPEKRKTPM
;
A
#
# COMPACT_ATOMS: atom_id res chain seq x y z
N MET A 1 -23.30 78.91 -56.43
CA MET A 1 -23.93 77.86 -55.58
C MET A 1 -22.93 76.72 -55.54
N LYS A 2 -22.08 76.60 -54.55
CA LYS A 2 -21.22 75.44 -54.31
C LYS A 2 -21.17 75.17 -52.81
N ASN A 3 -21.73 74.03 -52.44
CA ASN A 3 -21.68 73.44 -51.12
C ASN A 3 -20.26 73.04 -50.76
N GLN A 4 -19.81 73.48 -49.59
CA GLN A 4 -18.58 72.97 -48.98
C GLN A 4 -19.00 72.02 -47.83
N GLU A 5 -18.78 70.74 -48.06
CA GLU A 5 -18.81 69.73 -47.02
C GLU A 5 -17.58 69.80 -46.15
N HIS A 6 -17.73 70.15 -44.89
CA HIS A 6 -16.67 70.10 -43.86
C HIS A 6 -16.51 68.64 -43.39
N LYS A 7 -15.44 68.02 -43.81
CA LYS A 7 -15.00 66.68 -43.39
C LYS A 7 -14.36 66.74 -42.04
N ASN A 8 -15.16 66.47 -40.99
CA ASN A 8 -14.66 66.29 -39.61
C ASN A 8 -13.91 64.95 -39.48
N ARG A 9 -12.59 64.99 -39.59
CA ARG A 9 -11.72 63.84 -39.21
C ARG A 9 -11.50 63.87 -37.71
N LYS A 10 -12.22 63.06 -36.94
CA LYS A 10 -11.89 62.74 -35.58
C LYS A 10 -10.59 61.90 -35.56
N LYS A 11 -9.49 62.48 -35.14
CA LYS A 11 -8.26 61.75 -34.81
C LYS A 11 -8.51 60.96 -33.54
N LEU A 12 -8.69 59.63 -33.67
CA LEU A 12 -8.61 58.69 -32.55
C LEU A 12 -7.17 58.68 -32.00
N ALA A 13 -6.98 59.35 -30.85
CA ALA A 13 -5.73 59.28 -30.12
C ALA A 13 -5.57 57.83 -29.55
N TYR A 14 -4.69 57.06 -30.15
CA TYR A 14 -4.26 55.78 -29.61
C TYR A 14 -3.50 56.01 -28.30
N LYS A 15 -4.17 55.74 -27.16
CA LYS A 15 -3.56 55.82 -25.83
C LYS A 15 -2.58 54.67 -25.67
N LYS A 16 -1.28 54.95 -25.90
CA LYS A 16 -0.19 54.01 -25.70
C LYS A 16 -0.24 53.56 -24.23
N ARG A 17 -0.65 52.29 -23.98
CA ARG A 17 -0.57 51.69 -22.65
C ARG A 17 0.91 51.57 -22.29
N ASN A 18 1.36 52.40 -21.37
CA ASN A 18 2.70 52.31 -20.79
C ASN A 18 2.71 51.11 -19.84
N THR A 19 2.93 49.93 -20.39
CA THR A 19 3.22 48.74 -19.58
C THR A 19 4.67 48.89 -19.13
N SER A 20 4.86 49.19 -17.86
CA SER A 20 6.19 49.26 -17.24
C SER A 20 6.92 47.92 -17.50
N PRO A 21 8.15 47.92 -18.03
CA PRO A 21 8.89 46.66 -18.27
C PRO A 21 9.11 45.86 -16.99
N ILE A 22 9.07 46.49 -15.84
CA ILE A 22 9.17 45.86 -14.53
C ILE A 22 7.98 44.90 -14.29
N LYS A 23 6.74 45.26 -14.72
CA LYS A 23 5.56 44.37 -14.55
C LYS A 23 5.64 43.12 -15.41
N ILE A 24 6.24 43.19 -16.57
CA ILE A 24 6.43 42.06 -17.50
C ILE A 24 7.50 41.09 -16.97
N LEU A 25 8.50 41.60 -16.26
CA LEU A 25 9.57 40.77 -15.68
C LEU A 25 9.13 40.07 -14.39
N LEU A 26 8.25 40.69 -13.59
CA LEU A 26 7.79 40.12 -12.31
C LEU A 26 6.85 38.92 -12.47
N ILE A 27 6.09 38.84 -13.57
CA ILE A 27 5.16 37.71 -13.82
C ILE A 27 5.93 36.40 -13.99
N PRO A 28 6.94 36.26 -14.87
CA PRO A 28 7.67 34.99 -14.99
C PRO A 28 8.49 34.65 -13.74
N VAL A 29 9.01 35.62 -13.01
CA VAL A 29 9.70 35.38 -11.73
C VAL A 29 8.74 34.86 -10.67
N GLY A 30 7.52 35.41 -10.57
CA GLY A 30 6.49 34.91 -9.67
C GLY A 30 6.06 33.48 -9.99
N ILE A 31 5.90 33.14 -11.27
CA ILE A 31 5.57 31.77 -11.73
C ILE A 31 6.70 30.81 -11.38
N LEU A 32 7.96 31.17 -11.59
CA LEU A 32 9.11 30.37 -11.22
C LEU A 32 9.19 30.14 -9.71
N LEU A 33 8.96 31.15 -8.88
CA LEU A 33 8.94 30.99 -7.43
C LEU A 33 7.84 30.05 -6.96
N VAL A 34 6.63 30.16 -7.50
CA VAL A 34 5.52 29.23 -7.21
C VAL A 34 5.89 27.82 -7.65
N TYR A 35 6.48 27.67 -8.83
CA TYR A 35 6.94 26.37 -9.30
C TYR A 35 7.97 25.75 -8.35
N PHE A 36 8.98 26.50 -7.90
CA PHE A 36 9.99 26.01 -6.95
C PHE A 36 9.39 25.68 -5.58
N ILE A 37 8.42 26.45 -5.09
CA ILE A 37 7.75 26.15 -3.81
C ILE A 37 6.91 24.87 -3.94
N VAL A 38 6.12 24.73 -5.00
CA VAL A 38 5.26 23.56 -5.21
C VAL A 38 6.10 22.32 -5.52
N TYR A 39 7.09 22.44 -6.40
CA TYR A 39 7.96 21.33 -6.79
C TYR A 39 8.91 20.92 -5.65
N GLY A 40 9.50 21.89 -4.95
CA GLY A 40 10.29 21.62 -3.75
C GLY A 40 9.49 21.01 -2.62
N GLY A 41 8.28 21.50 -2.36
CA GLY A 41 7.35 20.92 -1.39
C GLY A 41 6.93 19.49 -1.77
N PHE A 42 6.73 19.21 -3.05
CA PHE A 42 6.41 17.86 -3.54
C PHE A 42 7.59 16.90 -3.37
N ILE A 43 8.81 17.33 -3.68
CA ILE A 43 10.03 16.52 -3.48
C ILE A 43 10.21 16.22 -1.99
N THR A 44 10.18 17.23 -1.12
CA THR A 44 10.37 17.03 0.33
C THR A 44 9.28 16.15 0.95
N TYR A 45 8.02 16.28 0.51
CA TYR A 45 6.94 15.40 0.93
C TYR A 45 7.16 13.95 0.52
N ASN A 46 7.59 13.71 -0.72
CA ASN A 46 7.86 12.36 -1.21
C ASN A 46 9.07 11.71 -0.51
N GLU A 47 10.15 12.46 -0.28
CA GLU A 47 11.31 11.97 0.48
C GLU A 47 10.92 11.63 1.93
N PHE A 48 10.22 12.53 2.62
CA PHE A 48 9.76 12.31 3.99
C PHE A 48 8.82 11.09 4.10
N SER A 49 7.88 10.93 3.16
CA SER A 49 6.98 9.77 3.16
C SER A 49 7.71 8.46 2.83
N LYS A 50 8.78 8.52 2.04
CA LYS A 50 9.63 7.37 1.73
C LYS A 50 10.45 6.94 2.94
N GLU A 51 11.15 7.87 3.61
CA GLU A 51 11.93 7.58 4.82
C GLU A 51 11.06 7.00 5.93
N GLY A 52 9.88 7.58 6.21
CA GLY A 52 8.93 7.05 7.19
C GLY A 52 8.45 5.65 6.85
N MET A 53 8.24 5.34 5.56
CA MET A 53 7.83 4.00 5.14
C MET A 53 8.97 2.97 5.25
N GLU A 54 10.21 3.38 4.99
CA GLU A 54 11.40 2.54 5.16
C GLU A 54 11.66 2.25 6.64
N GLU A 55 11.45 3.22 7.52
CA GLU A 55 11.55 3.04 8.97
C GLU A 55 10.48 2.05 9.48
N ILE A 56 9.22 2.22 9.06
CA ILE A 56 8.13 1.30 9.39
C ILE A 56 8.46 -0.11 8.89
N LEU A 57 8.91 -0.26 7.64
CA LEU A 57 9.30 -1.55 7.10
C LEU A 57 10.40 -2.21 7.93
N SER A 58 11.41 -1.44 8.33
CA SER A 58 12.60 -1.97 9.01
C SER A 58 12.29 -2.66 10.34
N GLN A 59 11.28 -2.19 11.07
CA GLN A 59 10.87 -2.77 12.35
C GLN A 59 10.23 -4.16 12.20
N TYR A 60 9.65 -4.46 11.02
CA TYR A 60 8.96 -5.73 10.76
C TYR A 60 9.84 -6.78 10.06
N ILE A 61 11.01 -6.40 9.53
CA ILE A 61 11.92 -7.33 8.83
C ILE A 61 12.26 -8.58 9.65
N PRO A 62 12.52 -8.51 10.98
CA PRO A 62 12.82 -9.72 11.77
C PRO A 62 11.67 -10.74 11.73
N ILE A 63 10.41 -10.30 11.81
CA ILE A 63 9.23 -11.17 11.78
C ILE A 63 9.08 -11.81 10.40
N TYR A 64 9.22 -11.02 9.32
CA TYR A 64 9.13 -11.58 7.96
C TYR A 64 10.22 -12.62 7.69
N LYS A 65 11.45 -12.39 8.18
CA LYS A 65 12.54 -13.36 8.02
C LYS A 65 12.34 -14.64 8.82
N ALA A 66 11.77 -14.55 10.01
CA ALA A 66 11.41 -15.71 10.80
C ALA A 66 10.32 -16.55 10.08
N ALA A 67 9.33 -15.88 9.48
CA ALA A 67 8.31 -16.55 8.69
C ALA A 67 8.86 -17.14 7.37
N GLU A 68 9.81 -16.45 6.70
CA GLU A 68 10.54 -16.98 5.53
C GLU A 68 11.31 -18.26 5.89
N GLU A 69 12.03 -18.26 7.01
CA GLU A 69 12.79 -19.44 7.48
C GLU A 69 11.87 -20.64 7.72
N LYS A 70 10.66 -20.42 8.25
CA LYS A 70 9.71 -21.49 8.58
C LYS A 70 8.95 -22.00 7.35
N TYR A 71 8.55 -21.11 6.44
CA TYR A 71 7.62 -21.44 5.34
C TYR A 71 8.22 -21.36 3.94
N GLY A 72 9.45 -20.88 3.79
CA GLY A 72 10.11 -20.75 2.48
C GLY A 72 9.57 -19.59 1.62
N VAL A 73 8.67 -18.76 2.14
CA VAL A 73 8.10 -17.61 1.43
C VAL A 73 9.03 -16.40 1.59
N PRO A 74 9.50 -15.78 0.50
CA PRO A 74 10.45 -14.66 0.59
C PRO A 74 9.96 -13.52 1.49
N TRP A 75 10.81 -13.02 2.39
CA TRP A 75 10.47 -11.97 3.35
C TRP A 75 9.93 -10.70 2.68
N ASN A 76 10.50 -10.33 1.52
CA ASN A 76 10.07 -9.17 0.75
C ASN A 76 8.67 -9.34 0.15
N LEU A 77 8.25 -10.57 -0.14
CA LEU A 77 6.90 -10.89 -0.56
C LEU A 77 5.90 -10.69 0.60
N LEU A 78 6.24 -11.18 1.80
CA LEU A 78 5.42 -10.98 3.01
C LEU A 78 5.27 -9.49 3.35
N ALA A 79 6.37 -8.74 3.28
CA ALA A 79 6.36 -7.29 3.47
C ALA A 79 5.47 -6.57 2.44
N ALA A 80 5.50 -7.01 1.18
CA ALA A 80 4.66 -6.45 0.12
C ALA A 80 3.17 -6.72 0.36
N HIS A 81 2.80 -7.93 0.78
CA HIS A 81 1.44 -8.26 1.20
C HIS A 81 1.00 -7.37 2.35
N HIS A 82 1.77 -7.29 3.45
CA HIS A 82 1.44 -6.45 4.61
C HIS A 82 1.24 -4.97 4.23
N ARG A 83 2.06 -4.48 3.29
CA ARG A 83 1.87 -3.13 2.74
C ARG A 83 0.56 -2.97 1.98
N VAL A 84 0.24 -3.92 1.11
CA VAL A 84 -0.95 -3.82 0.23
C VAL A 84 -2.22 -3.98 1.05
N GLU A 85 -2.23 -4.90 2.03
CA GLU A 85 -3.39 -5.16 2.88
C GLU A 85 -3.71 -3.99 3.82
N THR A 86 -2.75 -3.56 4.61
CA THR A 86 -3.01 -2.63 5.72
C THR A 86 -2.04 -1.45 5.81
N LYS A 87 -1.18 -1.26 4.79
CA LYS A 87 -0.09 -0.25 4.78
C LYS A 87 0.80 -0.39 6.03
N PHE A 88 1.24 -1.60 6.29
CA PHE A 88 1.99 -1.96 7.50
C PHE A 88 1.22 -1.65 8.79
N SER A 89 0.01 -2.18 8.89
CA SER A 89 -0.86 -2.06 10.07
C SER A 89 -1.32 -0.63 10.41
N THR A 90 -1.25 0.30 9.46
CA THR A 90 -1.72 1.68 9.68
C THR A 90 -3.21 1.86 9.36
N MET A 91 -3.88 0.84 8.85
CA MET A 91 -5.33 0.82 8.67
C MET A 91 -6.03 0.77 10.03
N ASP A 92 -7.08 1.56 10.22
CA ASP A 92 -7.88 1.59 11.45
C ASP A 92 -9.37 1.77 11.09
N PRO A 93 -10.26 0.84 11.46
CA PRO A 93 -9.97 -0.45 12.10
C PRO A 93 -9.28 -1.45 11.14
N LEU A 94 -8.61 -2.47 11.70
CA LEU A 94 -8.02 -3.59 10.94
C LEU A 94 -9.09 -4.62 10.50
N VAL A 95 -10.23 -4.12 10.05
CA VAL A 95 -11.35 -4.91 9.53
C VAL A 95 -11.87 -4.24 8.27
N SER A 96 -11.96 -5.01 7.19
CA SER A 96 -12.47 -4.48 5.92
C SER A 96 -14.01 -4.43 5.89
N PRO A 97 -14.60 -3.64 4.99
CA PRO A 97 -16.06 -3.63 4.80
C PRO A 97 -16.68 -4.99 4.41
N VAL A 98 -15.86 -5.93 3.92
CA VAL A 98 -16.28 -7.28 3.54
C VAL A 98 -15.90 -8.33 4.57
N GLY A 99 -15.50 -7.92 5.79
CA GLY A 99 -15.24 -8.83 6.90
C GLY A 99 -13.84 -9.46 6.92
N ALA A 100 -12.89 -8.99 6.11
CA ALA A 100 -11.50 -9.43 6.24
C ALA A 100 -10.87 -8.82 7.51
N GLU A 101 -10.14 -9.60 8.28
CA GLU A 101 -9.68 -9.29 9.63
C GLU A 101 -8.14 -9.25 9.74
N GLY A 102 -7.67 -8.35 10.61
CA GLY A 102 -6.29 -8.31 11.09
C GLY A 102 -5.28 -7.69 10.13
N HIS A 103 -4.02 -7.82 10.50
CA HIS A 103 -2.87 -7.19 9.83
C HIS A 103 -2.71 -7.62 8.37
N MET A 104 -3.09 -8.85 8.05
CA MET A 104 -2.97 -9.46 6.72
C MET A 104 -4.33 -9.69 6.04
N GLN A 105 -5.42 -9.13 6.59
CA GLN A 105 -6.76 -9.11 6.02
C GLN A 105 -7.29 -10.49 5.62
N PHE A 106 -7.22 -11.46 6.53
CA PHE A 106 -7.79 -12.78 6.31
C PHE A 106 -9.33 -12.76 6.38
N MET A 107 -9.96 -13.44 5.45
CA MET A 107 -11.35 -13.84 5.66
C MET A 107 -11.41 -14.91 6.75
N PRO A 108 -12.36 -14.84 7.73
CA PRO A 108 -12.44 -15.77 8.85
C PRO A 108 -12.43 -17.24 8.44
N CYS A 109 -13.15 -17.62 7.38
CA CYS A 109 -13.16 -19.00 6.89
C CYS A 109 -11.85 -19.43 6.22
N THR A 110 -11.05 -18.51 5.71
CA THR A 110 -9.70 -18.84 5.24
C THR A 110 -8.76 -19.04 6.41
N PHE A 111 -8.93 -18.24 7.46
CA PHE A 111 -8.11 -18.32 8.66
C PHE A 111 -8.41 -19.59 9.46
N VAL A 112 -9.68 -19.87 9.76
CA VAL A 112 -10.12 -21.01 10.57
C VAL A 112 -10.20 -22.32 9.77
N GLY A 113 -10.60 -22.23 8.52
CA GLY A 113 -10.78 -23.38 7.63
C GLY A 113 -12.18 -23.45 7.03
N TRP A 114 -12.25 -23.66 5.73
CA TRP A 114 -13.49 -23.73 4.96
C TRP A 114 -14.37 -24.95 5.30
N SER A 115 -13.83 -25.92 6.04
CA SER A 115 -14.63 -27.09 6.54
C SER A 115 -15.45 -26.74 7.77
N HIS A 116 -15.28 -25.56 8.36
CA HIS A 116 -16.06 -25.11 9.50
C HIS A 116 -17.56 -24.99 9.12
N PRO A 117 -18.50 -25.46 9.94
CA PRO A 117 -19.92 -25.50 9.60
C PRO A 117 -20.57 -24.15 9.31
N SER A 118 -20.00 -23.05 9.83
CA SER A 118 -20.50 -21.70 9.60
C SER A 118 -19.91 -21.06 8.33
N CYS A 119 -19.02 -21.75 7.59
CA CYS A 119 -18.35 -21.19 6.45
C CYS A 119 -19.20 -21.30 5.18
N GLU A 120 -19.56 -20.14 4.64
CA GLU A 120 -20.31 -19.99 3.38
C GLU A 120 -20.02 -18.62 2.74
N GLY A 121 -20.58 -18.40 1.58
CA GLY A 121 -20.55 -17.09 0.89
C GLY A 121 -19.15 -16.63 0.57
N LEU A 122 -18.78 -15.43 1.03
CA LEU A 122 -17.46 -14.82 0.83
C LEU A 122 -16.44 -15.23 1.92
N GLY A 123 -16.83 -16.07 2.89
CA GLY A 123 -15.93 -16.55 3.92
C GLY A 123 -15.93 -15.71 5.21
N GLU A 124 -16.94 -14.91 5.43
CA GLU A 124 -17.12 -14.20 6.71
C GLU A 124 -17.38 -15.18 7.84
N GLY A 125 -18.30 -16.14 7.63
CA GLY A 125 -18.71 -17.14 8.61
C GLY A 125 -19.25 -16.56 9.93
N ALA A 126 -20.20 -17.23 10.57
CA ALA A 126 -20.61 -16.88 11.92
C ALA A 126 -19.80 -17.70 12.94
N ILE A 127 -18.47 -17.61 12.88
CA ILE A 127 -17.54 -18.36 13.71
C ILE A 127 -17.45 -17.68 15.09
N PRO A 128 -17.66 -18.41 16.21
CA PRO A 128 -17.47 -17.86 17.54
C PRO A 128 -16.03 -17.37 17.76
N GLU A 129 -15.85 -16.23 18.41
CA GLU A 129 -14.50 -15.63 18.64
C GLU A 129 -13.52 -16.62 19.30
N LYS A 130 -13.99 -17.43 20.23
CA LYS A 130 -13.14 -18.44 20.87
C LYS A 130 -12.64 -19.50 19.89
N GLU A 131 -13.43 -19.83 18.88
CA GLU A 131 -13.07 -20.82 17.85
C GLU A 131 -12.18 -20.20 16.76
N LYS A 132 -12.33 -18.91 16.49
CA LYS A 132 -11.49 -18.21 15.51
C LYS A 132 -10.01 -18.25 15.84
N THR A 133 -9.68 -18.22 17.12
CA THR A 133 -8.31 -18.08 17.61
C THR A 133 -7.73 -19.34 18.25
N ASP A 134 -8.49 -20.45 18.25
CA ASP A 134 -8.05 -21.73 18.81
C ASP A 134 -7.26 -22.54 17.76
N PRO A 135 -5.93 -22.73 17.94
CA PRO A 135 -5.13 -23.49 16.99
C PRO A 135 -5.64 -24.90 16.71
N SER A 136 -6.29 -25.56 17.73
CA SER A 136 -6.83 -26.91 17.55
C SER A 136 -8.07 -26.93 16.66
N VAL A 137 -8.89 -25.89 16.72
CA VAL A 137 -10.05 -25.70 15.85
C VAL A 137 -9.60 -25.38 14.42
N ILE A 138 -8.59 -24.53 14.28
CA ILE A 138 -8.01 -24.18 12.98
C ILE A 138 -7.42 -25.43 12.30
N GLU A 139 -6.70 -26.26 13.04
CA GLU A 139 -6.16 -27.53 12.54
C GLU A 139 -7.29 -28.50 12.13
N GLU A 140 -8.34 -28.64 12.96
CA GLU A 140 -9.49 -29.51 12.69
C GLU A 140 -10.19 -29.14 11.37
N TYR A 141 -10.36 -27.83 11.10
CA TYR A 141 -11.08 -27.39 9.91
C TYR A 141 -10.18 -27.06 8.72
N GLY A 142 -8.86 -27.25 8.85
CA GLY A 142 -7.88 -27.08 7.78
C GLY A 142 -7.64 -25.62 7.40
N GLY A 143 -7.64 -24.73 8.39
CA GLY A 143 -7.37 -23.32 8.23
C GLY A 143 -5.88 -22.99 8.09
N TYR A 144 -5.61 -21.73 7.81
CA TYR A 144 -4.25 -21.23 7.65
C TYR A 144 -3.75 -20.43 8.85
N GLY A 145 -4.61 -20.18 9.85
CA GLY A 145 -4.24 -19.49 11.08
C GLY A 145 -3.10 -20.21 11.83
N VAL A 146 -2.16 -19.42 12.33
CA VAL A 146 -0.96 -19.93 13.03
C VAL A 146 -0.71 -19.07 14.27
N ASP A 147 -0.48 -19.75 15.40
CA ASP A 147 0.16 -19.14 16.57
C ASP A 147 1.65 -18.90 16.24
N GLY A 148 1.95 -17.70 15.81
CA GLY A 148 3.29 -17.31 15.35
C GLY A 148 4.20 -16.87 16.47
N ASN A 149 3.64 -16.33 17.56
CA ASN A 149 4.37 -15.84 18.72
C ASN A 149 4.51 -16.88 19.84
N GLY A 150 3.74 -18.00 19.78
CA GLY A 150 3.83 -19.10 20.72
C GLY A 150 3.05 -18.88 22.02
N ASP A 151 2.03 -18.01 22.03
CA ASP A 151 1.23 -17.72 23.22
C ASP A 151 0.02 -18.68 23.41
N GLY A 152 -0.18 -19.61 22.48
CA GLY A 152 -1.26 -20.59 22.47
C GLY A 152 -2.52 -20.12 21.78
N ILE A 153 -2.50 -18.99 21.12
CA ILE A 153 -3.62 -18.39 20.38
C ILE A 153 -3.15 -18.10 18.95
N ALA A 154 -3.99 -18.29 17.94
CA ALA A 154 -3.75 -17.81 16.58
C ALA A 154 -4.68 -16.63 16.32
N ASP A 155 -4.21 -15.41 16.46
CA ASP A 155 -5.02 -14.20 16.36
C ASP A 155 -4.61 -13.34 15.16
N PRO A 156 -5.49 -13.13 14.14
CA PRO A 156 -5.15 -12.30 12.99
C PRO A 156 -4.88 -10.82 13.34
N PHE A 157 -5.25 -10.38 14.55
CA PHE A 157 -4.93 -9.05 15.09
C PHE A 157 -3.61 -8.99 15.85
N GLN A 158 -2.94 -10.13 16.09
CA GLN A 158 -1.54 -10.19 16.51
C GLN A 158 -0.63 -10.24 15.28
N LEU A 159 0.38 -9.38 15.25
CA LEU A 159 1.19 -9.19 14.05
C LEU A 159 1.96 -10.44 13.62
N GLU A 160 2.60 -11.11 14.58
CA GLU A 160 3.36 -12.34 14.34
C GLU A 160 2.45 -13.43 13.77
N ASP A 161 1.29 -13.65 14.39
CA ASP A 161 0.33 -14.68 13.99
C ASP A 161 -0.18 -14.41 12.57
N ALA A 162 -0.54 -13.15 12.28
CA ALA A 162 -1.01 -12.74 10.96
C ALA A 162 0.05 -12.97 9.87
N ILE A 163 1.32 -12.58 10.12
CA ILE A 163 2.43 -12.75 9.18
C ILE A 163 2.74 -14.24 8.95
N PHE A 164 2.79 -15.04 10.03
CA PHE A 164 3.03 -16.48 9.92
C PHE A 164 1.87 -17.20 9.22
N SER A 165 0.64 -16.79 9.48
CA SER A 165 -0.55 -17.31 8.77
C SER A 165 -0.52 -16.98 7.28
N ALA A 166 -0.12 -15.77 6.91
CA ALA A 166 0.05 -15.40 5.50
C ALA A 166 1.18 -16.19 4.83
N ALA A 167 2.28 -16.41 5.52
CA ALA A 167 3.37 -17.24 5.02
C ALA A 167 2.92 -18.69 4.83
N ASN A 168 2.16 -19.26 5.79
CA ASN A 168 1.55 -20.58 5.69
C ASN A 168 0.63 -20.68 4.46
N TYR A 169 -0.27 -19.70 4.29
CA TYR A 169 -1.17 -19.66 3.13
C TYR A 169 -0.42 -19.62 1.80
N LEU A 170 0.52 -18.68 1.67
CA LEU A 170 1.28 -18.48 0.44
C LEU A 170 2.17 -19.68 0.09
N SER A 171 2.78 -20.32 1.10
CA SER A 171 3.57 -21.54 0.93
C SER A 171 2.70 -22.67 0.37
N ASN A 172 1.53 -22.93 0.98
CA ASN A 172 0.59 -23.96 0.53
C ASN A 172 0.01 -23.70 -0.88
N ASN A 173 0.07 -22.44 -1.35
CA ASN A 173 -0.36 -22.06 -2.70
C ASN A 173 0.81 -21.96 -3.72
N GLY A 174 2.02 -22.41 -3.34
CA GLY A 174 3.15 -22.59 -4.23
C GLY A 174 4.21 -21.49 -4.19
N ALA A 175 4.11 -20.47 -3.32
CA ALA A 175 5.10 -19.40 -3.26
C ALA A 175 6.50 -19.90 -2.87
N ALA A 176 6.59 -20.91 -2.01
CA ALA A 176 7.85 -21.55 -1.63
C ALA A 176 8.48 -22.35 -2.77
N ASP A 177 7.68 -22.82 -3.73
CA ASP A 177 8.11 -23.56 -4.92
C ASP A 177 8.41 -22.65 -6.12
N GLY A 178 8.32 -21.34 -5.94
CA GLY A 178 8.55 -20.34 -6.98
C GLY A 178 7.32 -19.97 -7.81
N GLU A 179 6.14 -20.54 -7.54
CA GLU A 179 4.87 -20.19 -8.21
C GLU A 179 4.24 -18.91 -7.58
N VAL A 180 5.05 -17.87 -7.43
CA VAL A 180 4.71 -16.66 -6.65
C VAL A 180 3.45 -15.97 -7.17
N GLU A 181 3.33 -15.75 -8.49
CA GLU A 181 2.14 -15.08 -9.07
C GLU A 181 0.86 -15.86 -8.79
N LYS A 182 0.91 -17.18 -8.88
CA LYS A 182 -0.22 -18.06 -8.59
C LYS A 182 -0.64 -17.96 -7.13
N ALA A 183 0.33 -18.00 -6.19
CA ALA A 183 0.07 -17.88 -4.77
C ALA A 183 -0.55 -16.52 -4.40
N VAL A 184 -0.02 -15.43 -4.97
CA VAL A 184 -0.54 -14.08 -4.77
C VAL A 184 -1.94 -13.92 -5.37
N PHE A 185 -2.19 -14.51 -6.54
CA PHE A 185 -3.52 -14.51 -7.14
C PHE A 185 -4.53 -15.31 -6.29
N ALA A 186 -4.12 -16.45 -5.72
CA ALA A 186 -4.97 -17.22 -4.82
C ALA A 186 -5.39 -16.41 -3.58
N TYR A 187 -4.52 -15.50 -3.11
CA TYR A 187 -4.80 -14.66 -1.93
C TYR A 187 -5.97 -13.67 -2.15
N ASN A 188 -6.05 -13.03 -3.32
CA ASN A 188 -7.05 -11.97 -3.54
C ASN A 188 -7.85 -12.09 -4.86
N HIS A 189 -7.54 -13.04 -5.74
CA HIS A 189 -8.20 -13.26 -7.05
C HIS A 189 -8.27 -12.01 -7.95
N SER A 190 -7.26 -11.11 -7.88
CA SER A 190 -7.20 -9.86 -8.65
C SER A 190 -5.86 -9.67 -9.32
N ASP A 191 -5.85 -9.53 -10.66
CA ASP A 191 -4.63 -9.20 -11.41
C ASP A 191 -3.99 -7.88 -10.97
N LYS A 192 -4.80 -6.90 -10.54
CA LYS A 192 -4.30 -5.65 -10.00
C LYS A 192 -3.57 -5.88 -8.69
N TYR A 193 -4.12 -6.70 -7.81
CA TYR A 193 -3.51 -7.06 -6.54
C TYR A 193 -2.15 -7.74 -6.76
N VAL A 194 -2.09 -8.72 -7.67
CA VAL A 194 -0.83 -9.39 -8.05
C VAL A 194 0.23 -8.38 -8.48
N LYS A 195 -0.12 -7.45 -9.39
CA LYS A 195 0.80 -6.41 -9.86
C LYS A 195 1.31 -5.51 -8.73
N ASP A 196 0.42 -5.10 -7.84
CA ASP A 196 0.77 -4.22 -6.72
C ASP A 196 1.71 -4.94 -5.75
N VAL A 197 1.41 -6.19 -5.38
CA VAL A 197 2.26 -6.99 -4.48
C VAL A 197 3.64 -7.24 -5.09
N LEU A 198 3.71 -7.70 -6.35
CA LEU A 198 4.99 -7.99 -7.00
C LEU A 198 5.84 -6.73 -7.18
N TYR A 199 5.22 -5.60 -7.49
CA TYR A 199 5.90 -4.32 -7.58
C TYR A 199 6.60 -3.94 -6.25
N TYR A 200 5.91 -4.09 -5.12
CA TYR A 200 6.52 -3.80 -3.83
C TYR A 200 7.53 -4.87 -3.40
N ALA A 201 7.28 -6.13 -3.70
CA ALA A 201 8.22 -7.21 -3.42
C ALA A 201 9.57 -6.97 -4.12
N ASP A 202 9.57 -6.59 -5.39
CA ASP A 202 10.79 -6.24 -6.12
C ASP A 202 11.51 -5.02 -5.53
N LYS A 203 10.75 -3.99 -5.17
CA LYS A 203 11.32 -2.81 -4.50
C LYS A 203 12.06 -3.16 -3.21
N TYR A 204 11.50 -4.06 -2.40
CA TYR A 204 12.10 -4.42 -1.12
C TYR A 204 13.32 -5.32 -1.25
N LYS A 205 13.47 -6.05 -2.36
CA LYS A 205 14.70 -6.79 -2.68
C LYS A 205 15.93 -5.89 -2.80
N GLU A 206 15.78 -4.71 -3.39
CA GLU A 206 16.89 -3.81 -3.73
C GLU A 206 17.40 -3.00 -2.52
N GLU A 207 16.62 -2.86 -1.47
CA GLU A 207 16.91 -1.95 -0.36
C GLU A 207 17.98 -2.44 0.65
N PRO A 208 18.13 -3.73 0.98
CA PRO A 208 19.14 -4.19 1.94
C PRO A 208 20.59 -3.95 1.51
N GLU A 209 20.87 -3.90 0.22
CA GLU A 209 22.25 -3.69 -0.28
C GLU A 209 22.70 -2.23 -0.19
N LYS A 210 21.79 -1.27 -0.35
CA LYS A 210 22.11 0.17 -0.26
C LYS A 210 22.49 0.62 1.15
N ARG A 211 22.05 -0.11 2.19
CA ARG A 211 22.34 0.21 3.60
C ARG A 211 23.71 -0.26 4.10
N LYS A 212 24.42 -1.07 3.32
CA LYS A 212 25.75 -1.61 3.69
C LYS A 212 26.93 -0.74 3.24
N THR A 213 26.69 0.39 2.58
CA THR A 213 27.77 1.29 2.19
C THR A 213 27.92 2.36 3.28
N PRO A 214 28.91 2.25 4.19
CA PRO A 214 29.22 3.34 5.12
C PRO A 214 29.82 4.49 4.32
N MET A 215 29.37 5.71 4.64
CA MET A 215 30.05 6.93 4.22
C MET A 215 31.44 7.04 4.82
#